data_4f4827ce4812948d7a6038e05ca0f281
#
_entry.id   4f4827ce4812948d7a6038e05ca0f281
#
_cell.length_a   1.000
_cell.length_b   1.000
_cell.length_c   1.000
_cell.angle_alpha   90.00
_cell.angle_beta   90.00
_cell.angle_gamma   90.00
#
_symmetry.space_group_name_H-M   'P 1'
#
loop_
_entity.id
_entity.type
_entity.pdbx_description
1 polymer ?
#
loop_
_entity_poly.entity_id
_entity_poly.type
_entity_poly.pdbx_seq_one_letter_code
_entity_poly.pdbx_strand_id
1 'polypeptide(L)'
;MPDDAPQWLIKKLAGKGPDQQAEALWNAVEKFEKRKDAQLARETVIALPKELTPDQNIELTREFVASLTERGQVADWAFHNEPGNPHVHIMTALRAVIEDGFGPKRIAVLDENGAPMTYSDGKRTRGVYKFFNGEKDDLKAELSLIHI
;
A
#
# COMPACT_ATOMS: atom_id res chain seq x y z
N MET A 1 -8.64 4.23 -5.05
CA MET A 1 -7.75 3.76 -6.13
C MET A 1 -7.00 4.95 -6.69
N PRO A 2 -5.73 4.85 -7.07
CA PRO A 2 -5.01 5.98 -7.68
C PRO A 2 -5.67 6.44 -8.96
N ASP A 3 -5.62 7.74 -9.26
CA ASP A 3 -6.21 8.31 -10.47
C ASP A 3 -5.52 7.80 -11.75
N ASP A 4 -4.27 7.36 -11.62
CA ASP A 4 -3.44 6.78 -12.68
C ASP A 4 -3.36 5.26 -12.64
N ALA A 5 -4.35 4.61 -12.06
CA ALA A 5 -4.38 3.15 -11.94
C ALA A 5 -4.21 2.46 -13.31
N PRO A 6 -3.44 1.36 -13.38
CA PRO A 6 -3.23 0.64 -14.62
C PRO A 6 -4.53 0.10 -15.23
N GLN A 7 -4.58 0.07 -16.54
CA GLN A 7 -5.77 -0.36 -17.28
C GLN A 7 -6.24 -1.78 -16.93
N TRP A 8 -5.31 -2.68 -16.62
CA TRP A 8 -5.66 -4.04 -16.22
C TRP A 8 -6.46 -4.07 -14.92
N LEU A 9 -6.09 -3.19 -13.95
CA LEU A 9 -6.80 -3.09 -12.68
C LEU A 9 -8.16 -2.43 -12.87
N ILE A 10 -8.21 -1.34 -13.63
CA ILE A 10 -9.48 -0.67 -13.96
C ILE A 10 -10.45 -1.66 -14.59
N LYS A 11 -10.03 -2.43 -15.60
CA LYS A 11 -10.84 -3.45 -16.23
C LYS A 11 -11.30 -4.54 -15.28
N LYS A 12 -10.41 -4.98 -14.39
CA LYS A 12 -10.73 -6.01 -13.40
C LYS A 12 -11.81 -5.57 -12.41
N LEU A 13 -11.83 -4.28 -12.06
CA LEU A 13 -12.75 -3.72 -11.09
C LEU A 13 -14.02 -3.12 -11.71
N ALA A 14 -14.04 -2.92 -13.01
CA ALA A 14 -15.15 -2.29 -13.71
C ALA A 14 -16.48 -3.04 -13.52
N GLY A 15 -17.56 -2.30 -13.31
CA GLY A 15 -18.91 -2.86 -13.17
C GLY A 15 -19.16 -3.62 -11.87
N LYS A 16 -18.24 -3.56 -10.91
CA LYS A 16 -18.36 -4.26 -9.63
C LYS A 16 -18.69 -3.28 -8.52
N GLY A 17 -19.51 -3.72 -7.56
CA GLY A 17 -19.71 -3.00 -6.31
C GLY A 17 -18.49 -3.07 -5.40
N PRO A 18 -18.43 -2.28 -4.28
CA PRO A 18 -17.26 -2.19 -3.42
C PRO A 18 -16.77 -3.55 -2.88
N ASP A 19 -17.65 -4.41 -2.43
CA ASP A 19 -17.30 -5.74 -1.91
C ASP A 19 -16.70 -6.63 -3.00
N GLN A 20 -17.27 -6.60 -4.19
CA GLN A 20 -16.77 -7.35 -5.34
C GLN A 20 -15.44 -6.80 -5.86
N GLN A 21 -15.24 -5.50 -5.77
CA GLN A 21 -13.96 -4.87 -6.10
C GLN A 21 -12.86 -5.31 -5.12
N ALA A 22 -13.16 -5.30 -3.83
CA ALA A 22 -12.24 -5.78 -2.80
C ALA A 22 -11.89 -7.25 -3.03
N GLU A 23 -12.87 -8.10 -3.24
CA GLU A 23 -12.65 -9.53 -3.54
C GLU A 23 -11.77 -9.71 -4.78
N ALA A 24 -12.06 -9.02 -5.87
CA ALA A 24 -11.28 -9.11 -7.10
C ALA A 24 -9.82 -8.65 -6.90
N LEU A 25 -9.61 -7.57 -6.14
CA LEU A 25 -8.29 -7.08 -5.81
C LEU A 25 -7.49 -8.10 -5.00
N TRP A 26 -8.06 -8.58 -3.90
CA TRP A 26 -7.34 -9.48 -2.99
C TRP A 26 -7.10 -10.85 -3.60
N ASN A 27 -8.00 -11.34 -4.43
CA ASN A 27 -7.78 -12.55 -5.22
C ASN A 27 -6.61 -12.36 -6.23
N ALA A 28 -6.47 -11.17 -6.81
CA ALA A 28 -5.34 -10.87 -7.69
C ALA A 28 -4.02 -10.83 -6.92
N VAL A 29 -3.99 -10.24 -5.73
CA VAL A 29 -2.82 -10.22 -4.84
C VAL A 29 -2.42 -11.64 -4.46
N GLU A 30 -3.37 -12.44 -3.99
CA GLU A 30 -3.11 -13.82 -3.58
C GLU A 30 -2.57 -14.67 -4.74
N LYS A 31 -3.15 -14.53 -5.92
CA LYS A 31 -2.70 -15.23 -7.12
C LYS A 31 -1.30 -14.82 -7.56
N PHE A 32 -0.94 -13.57 -7.36
CA PHE A 32 0.40 -13.06 -7.70
C PHE A 32 1.47 -13.61 -6.77
N GLU A 33 1.17 -13.73 -5.48
CA GLU A 33 2.11 -14.24 -4.48
C GLU A 33 2.22 -15.77 -4.57
N LYS A 34 3.42 -16.25 -4.90
CA LYS A 34 3.67 -17.68 -5.14
C LYS A 34 4.11 -18.45 -3.90
N ARG A 35 4.69 -17.78 -2.93
CA ARG A 35 5.16 -18.40 -1.70
C ARG A 35 4.01 -18.65 -0.74
N LYS A 36 3.99 -19.82 -0.10
CA LYS A 36 2.94 -20.18 0.88
C LYS A 36 2.93 -19.28 2.12
N ASP A 37 4.09 -18.74 2.48
CA ASP A 37 4.28 -17.85 3.64
C ASP A 37 4.32 -16.37 3.26
N ALA A 38 3.93 -16.01 2.04
CA ALA A 38 3.94 -14.63 1.58
C ALA A 38 2.92 -13.78 2.36
N GLN A 39 3.37 -12.62 2.80
CA GLN A 39 2.45 -11.60 3.32
C GLN A 39 1.69 -10.97 2.15
N LEU A 40 0.37 -10.92 2.26
CA LEU A 40 -0.52 -10.44 1.20
C LEU A 40 -0.90 -8.97 1.38
N ALA A 41 -1.04 -8.53 2.62
CA ALA A 41 -1.53 -7.20 2.96
C ALA A 41 -0.97 -6.73 4.29
N ARG A 42 -1.08 -5.42 4.50
CA ARG A 42 -0.85 -4.78 5.80
C ARG A 42 -2.14 -4.15 6.25
N GLU A 43 -2.55 -4.43 7.48
CA GLU A 43 -3.68 -3.75 8.10
C GLU A 43 -3.18 -2.63 9.01
N THR A 44 -3.85 -1.50 8.93
CA THR A 44 -3.65 -0.36 9.82
C THR A 44 -5.00 0.05 10.39
N VAL A 45 -5.10 0.12 11.71
CA VAL A 45 -6.30 0.61 12.39
C VAL A 45 -6.00 1.98 12.96
N ILE A 46 -6.82 2.97 12.61
CA ILE A 46 -6.64 4.36 13.05
C ILE A 46 -7.86 4.82 13.82
N ALA A 47 -7.63 5.29 15.05
CA ALA A 47 -8.66 5.99 15.82
C ALA A 47 -8.91 7.37 15.20
N LEU A 48 -10.17 7.73 15.07
CA LEU A 48 -10.60 8.99 14.50
C LEU A 48 -11.12 9.94 15.60
N PRO A 49 -11.10 11.27 15.36
CA PRO A 49 -11.60 12.24 16.34
C PRO A 49 -13.11 12.03 16.61
N LYS A 50 -13.46 11.99 17.89
CA LYS A 50 -14.86 11.87 18.32
C LYS A 50 -15.66 13.14 18.04
N GLU A 51 -14.96 14.27 17.99
CA GLU A 51 -15.51 15.62 17.82
C GLU A 51 -16.00 15.86 16.40
N LEU A 52 -15.52 15.08 15.44
CA LEU A 52 -15.94 15.19 14.06
C LEU A 52 -17.20 14.37 13.79
N THR A 53 -17.98 14.82 12.83
CA THR A 53 -19.10 14.05 12.32
C THR A 53 -18.62 12.81 11.56
N PRO A 54 -19.46 11.78 11.38
CA PRO A 54 -19.10 10.63 10.55
C PRO A 54 -18.64 11.04 9.14
N ASP A 55 -19.31 11.96 8.49
CA ASP A 55 -18.92 12.45 7.16
C ASP A 55 -17.55 13.13 7.16
N GLN A 56 -17.27 13.92 8.19
CA GLN A 56 -15.95 14.56 8.35
C GLN A 56 -14.85 13.53 8.58
N ASN A 57 -15.11 12.49 9.37
CA ASN A 57 -14.17 11.40 9.60
C ASN A 57 -13.92 10.58 8.32
N ILE A 58 -14.95 10.37 7.50
CA ILE A 58 -14.81 9.71 6.21
C ILE A 58 -13.94 10.55 5.27
N GLU A 59 -14.15 11.87 5.20
CA GLU A 59 -13.31 12.76 4.37
C GLU A 59 -11.86 12.79 4.86
N LEU A 60 -11.64 12.86 6.16
CA LEU A 60 -10.31 12.79 6.75
C LEU A 60 -9.60 11.48 6.35
N THR A 61 -10.33 10.37 6.41
CA THR A 61 -9.81 9.06 5.99
C THR A 61 -9.48 9.04 4.49
N ARG A 62 -10.34 9.63 3.65
CA ARG A 62 -10.08 9.70 2.20
C ARG A 62 -8.81 10.48 1.89
N GLU A 63 -8.58 11.60 2.55
CA GLU A 63 -7.35 12.38 2.38
C GLU A 63 -6.10 11.57 2.78
N PHE A 64 -6.19 10.86 3.88
CA PHE A 64 -5.10 10.00 4.33
C PHE A 64 -4.84 8.86 3.34
N VAL A 65 -5.88 8.15 2.92
CA VAL A 65 -5.77 7.06 1.95
C VAL A 65 -5.24 7.56 0.60
N ALA A 66 -5.67 8.75 0.16
CA ALA A 66 -5.15 9.36 -1.06
C ALA A 66 -3.62 9.53 -1.01
N SER A 67 -3.06 9.89 0.14
CA SER A 67 -1.61 9.99 0.31
C SER A 67 -0.88 8.65 0.12
N LEU A 68 -1.54 7.53 0.41
CA LEU A 68 -1.01 6.19 0.17
C LEU A 68 -1.14 5.79 -1.30
N THR A 69 -2.28 6.09 -1.91
CA THR A 69 -2.55 5.69 -3.30
C THR A 69 -1.76 6.51 -4.32
N GLU A 70 -1.43 7.75 -4.03
CA GLU A 70 -0.52 8.58 -4.84
C GLU A 70 0.86 7.93 -5.04
N ARG A 71 1.23 7.04 -4.14
CA ARG A 71 2.49 6.30 -4.17
C ARG A 71 2.37 4.92 -4.83
N GLY A 72 1.31 4.69 -5.57
CA GLY A 72 1.07 3.42 -6.27
C GLY A 72 0.51 2.31 -5.40
N GLN A 73 0.28 2.53 -4.12
CA GLN A 73 -0.36 1.53 -3.26
C GLN A 73 -1.86 1.45 -3.53
N VAL A 74 -2.41 0.26 -3.41
CA VAL A 74 -3.85 0.04 -3.43
C VAL A 74 -4.32 -0.16 -2.00
N ALA A 75 -5.35 0.57 -1.62
CA ALA A 75 -5.94 0.51 -0.30
C ALA A 75 -7.42 0.10 -0.37
N ASP A 76 -7.80 -0.75 0.56
CA ASP A 76 -9.18 -1.15 0.84
C ASP A 76 -9.46 -0.78 2.29
N TRP A 77 -10.51 0.01 2.55
CA TRP A 77 -10.74 0.51 3.88
C TRP A 77 -12.22 0.52 4.26
N ALA A 78 -12.47 0.35 5.55
CA ALA A 78 -13.79 0.33 6.14
C ALA A 78 -13.86 1.26 7.34
N PHE A 79 -14.81 2.18 7.33
CA PHE A 79 -15.10 3.09 8.43
C PHE A 79 -16.07 2.43 9.42
N HIS A 80 -15.71 2.42 10.69
CA HIS A 80 -16.52 1.93 11.78
C HIS A 80 -16.97 3.09 12.66
N ASN A 81 -18.25 3.45 12.55
CA ASN A 81 -18.85 4.51 13.36
C ASN A 81 -19.33 3.97 14.71
N GLU A 82 -18.39 3.49 15.51
CA GLU A 82 -18.68 2.99 16.84
C GLU A 82 -18.82 4.15 17.82
N PRO A 83 -19.91 4.22 18.62
CA PRO A 83 -20.09 5.30 19.59
C PRO A 83 -18.91 5.43 20.56
N GLY A 84 -18.34 6.64 20.63
CA GLY A 84 -17.19 6.94 21.48
C GLY A 84 -15.86 6.40 20.98
N ASN A 85 -15.84 5.66 19.87
CA ASN A 85 -14.66 5.07 19.30
C ASN A 85 -14.76 4.95 17.77
N PRO A 86 -14.95 6.06 17.04
CA PRO A 86 -14.91 6.02 15.59
C PRO A 86 -13.49 5.62 15.14
N HIS A 87 -13.40 4.68 14.23
CA HIS A 87 -12.11 4.17 13.75
C HIS A 87 -12.23 3.65 12.31
N VAL A 88 -11.08 3.49 11.67
CA VAL A 88 -11.00 2.96 10.32
C VAL A 88 -10.01 1.82 10.26
N HIS A 89 -10.37 0.76 9.55
CA HIS A 89 -9.47 -0.33 9.15
C HIS A 89 -9.03 -0.10 7.72
N ILE A 90 -7.74 -0.03 7.50
CA ILE A 90 -7.15 0.17 6.17
C ILE A 90 -6.26 -1.02 5.86
N MET A 91 -6.58 -1.72 4.77
CA MET A 91 -5.72 -2.77 4.21
C MET A 91 -5.00 -2.23 2.99
N THR A 92 -3.68 -2.34 2.98
CA THR A 92 -2.86 -1.96 1.84
C THR A 92 -2.13 -3.17 1.27
N ALA A 93 -2.02 -3.24 -0.06
CA ALA A 93 -1.17 -4.21 -0.71
C ALA A 93 0.30 -3.89 -0.39
N LEU A 94 1.13 -4.93 -0.33
CA LEU A 94 2.57 -4.79 -0.06
C LEU A 94 3.38 -4.47 -1.31
N ARG A 95 2.72 -4.45 -2.47
CA ARG A 95 3.34 -4.17 -3.76
C ARG A 95 2.63 -3.01 -4.42
N ALA A 96 3.39 -2.12 -5.04
CA ALA A 96 2.82 -1.09 -5.90
C ALA A 96 2.15 -1.73 -7.12
N VAL A 97 1.07 -1.11 -7.58
CA VAL A 97 0.40 -1.51 -8.81
C VAL A 97 1.11 -0.83 -9.97
N ILE A 98 1.53 -1.62 -10.94
CA ILE A 98 2.20 -1.17 -12.16
C ILE A 98 1.44 -1.63 -13.40
N GLU A 99 1.82 -1.16 -14.58
CA GLU A 99 1.09 -1.47 -15.82
C GLU A 99 1.01 -2.97 -16.12
N ASP A 100 2.05 -3.72 -15.77
CA ASP A 100 2.14 -5.17 -16.03
C ASP A 100 1.65 -6.03 -14.85
N GLY A 101 1.08 -5.43 -13.82
CA GLY A 101 0.59 -6.17 -12.64
C GLY A 101 1.05 -5.54 -11.33
N PHE A 102 1.71 -6.33 -10.49
CA PHE A 102 2.28 -5.86 -9.23
C PHE A 102 3.80 -5.77 -9.33
N GLY A 103 4.35 -4.67 -8.80
CA GLY A 103 5.79 -4.48 -8.71
C GLY A 103 6.46 -5.32 -7.62
N PRO A 104 7.78 -5.23 -7.48
CA PRO A 104 8.51 -5.87 -6.38
C PRO A 104 8.13 -5.23 -5.04
N LYS A 105 8.25 -5.98 -3.94
CA LYS A 105 8.02 -5.43 -2.59
C LYS A 105 9.10 -4.44 -2.19
N ARG A 106 10.31 -4.63 -2.67
CA ARG A 106 11.48 -3.82 -2.36
C ARG A 106 12.47 -3.84 -3.51
N ILE A 107 13.27 -2.80 -3.59
CA ILE A 107 14.38 -2.70 -4.53
C ILE A 107 15.66 -2.39 -3.78
N ALA A 108 16.80 -2.74 -4.37
CA ALA A 108 18.11 -2.44 -3.78
C ALA A 108 18.35 -0.92 -3.78
N VAL A 109 18.89 -0.42 -2.67
CA VAL A 109 19.41 0.94 -2.60
C VAL A 109 20.77 0.95 -3.28
N LEU A 110 20.99 1.90 -4.19
CA LEU A 110 22.23 2.04 -4.93
C LEU A 110 23.11 3.12 -4.29
N ASP A 111 24.44 2.93 -4.39
CA ASP A 111 25.41 3.92 -4.01
C ASP A 111 25.60 4.98 -5.11
N GLU A 112 26.52 5.94 -4.90
CA GLU A 112 26.84 7.00 -5.86
C GLU A 112 27.31 6.48 -7.21
N ASN A 113 27.87 5.28 -7.26
CA ASN A 113 28.36 4.62 -8.47
C ASN A 113 27.33 3.73 -9.17
N GLY A 114 26.11 3.66 -8.64
CA GLY A 114 25.06 2.80 -9.17
C GLY A 114 25.17 1.33 -8.76
N ALA A 115 26.04 0.99 -7.82
CA ALA A 115 26.17 -0.36 -7.28
C ALA A 115 25.26 -0.58 -6.07
N PRO A 116 24.73 -1.80 -5.85
CA PRO A 116 23.92 -2.08 -4.69
C PRO A 116 24.68 -1.85 -3.38
N MET A 117 24.07 -1.08 -2.48
CA MET A 117 24.63 -0.85 -1.15
C MET A 117 24.53 -2.11 -0.28
N THR A 118 25.56 -2.33 0.53
CA THR A 118 25.63 -3.46 1.45
C THR A 118 26.09 -2.99 2.83
N TYR A 119 25.77 -3.78 3.84
CA TYR A 119 26.31 -3.62 5.19
C TYR A 119 26.68 -4.98 5.77
N SER A 120 27.59 -5.00 6.74
CA SER A 120 27.97 -6.23 7.46
C SER A 120 27.36 -6.23 8.86
N ASP A 121 26.73 -7.35 9.23
CA ASP A 121 26.20 -7.58 10.58
C ASP A 121 27.17 -8.33 11.49
N GLY A 122 28.43 -8.45 11.10
CA GLY A 122 29.46 -9.21 11.80
C GLY A 122 29.49 -10.71 11.45
N LYS A 123 28.48 -11.21 10.76
CA LYS A 123 28.39 -12.61 10.35
C LYS A 123 28.40 -12.78 8.83
N ARG A 124 27.70 -11.90 8.14
CA ARG A 124 27.60 -11.91 6.67
C ARG A 124 27.34 -10.49 6.14
N THR A 125 27.67 -10.29 4.88
CA THR A 125 27.30 -9.07 4.15
C THR A 125 25.84 -9.17 3.70
N ARG A 126 25.07 -8.12 3.96
CA ARG A 126 23.65 -8.01 3.58
C ARG A 126 23.44 -6.82 2.65
N GLY A 127 22.49 -6.94 1.72
CA GLY A 127 22.02 -5.83 0.91
C GLY A 127 21.17 -4.85 1.69
N VAL A 128 21.21 -3.60 1.28
CA VAL A 128 20.31 -2.55 1.75
C VAL A 128 19.17 -2.41 0.75
N TYR A 129 17.93 -2.45 1.22
CA TYR A 129 16.74 -2.41 0.38
C TYR A 129 15.79 -1.31 0.82
N LYS A 130 15.02 -0.81 -0.14
CA LYS A 130 13.92 0.11 0.11
C LYS A 130 12.61 -0.44 -0.43
N PHE A 131 11.50 0.02 0.10
CA PHE A 131 10.17 -0.31 -0.42
C PHE A 131 10.02 0.26 -1.83
N PHE A 132 9.42 -0.51 -2.74
CA PHE A 132 9.14 -0.08 -4.09
C PHE A 132 7.71 0.46 -4.19
N ASN A 133 7.55 1.71 -4.58
CA ASN A 133 6.27 2.40 -4.68
C ASN A 133 5.81 2.66 -6.13
N GLY A 134 6.51 2.12 -7.12
CA GLY A 134 6.19 2.30 -8.53
C GLY A 134 6.87 3.49 -9.20
N GLU A 135 7.54 4.37 -8.45
CA GLU A 135 8.27 5.51 -8.97
C GLU A 135 9.77 5.26 -9.02
N LYS A 136 10.42 5.79 -10.06
CA LYS A 136 11.84 5.47 -10.33
C LYS A 136 12.83 6.09 -9.33
N ASP A 137 12.49 7.20 -8.69
CA ASP A 137 13.45 8.01 -7.94
C ASP A 137 13.01 8.43 -6.54
N ASP A 138 12.11 7.70 -5.90
CA ASP A 138 11.46 8.21 -4.72
C ASP A 138 12.02 7.69 -3.39
N LEU A 139 13.25 8.10 -3.08
CA LEU A 139 13.87 7.88 -1.77
C LEU A 139 13.12 8.57 -0.63
N LYS A 140 12.36 9.63 -0.91
CA LYS A 140 11.66 10.41 0.12
C LYS A 140 10.31 9.84 0.52
N ALA A 141 9.63 9.15 -0.36
CA ALA A 141 8.35 8.52 -0.09
C ALA A 141 8.46 7.32 0.86
N GLU A 142 9.60 6.70 0.86
CA GLU A 142 9.93 5.51 1.62
C GLU A 142 9.80 5.65 3.13
N LEU A 143 10.30 6.77 3.67
CA LEU A 143 10.34 7.00 5.12
C LEU A 143 8.95 7.29 5.70
N SER A 144 8.05 7.86 4.93
CA SER A 144 6.72 8.20 5.42
C SER A 144 5.76 7.02 5.47
N LEU A 145 6.02 5.94 4.72
CA LEU A 145 5.22 4.72 4.76
C LEU A 145 5.53 3.82 5.96
N ILE A 146 6.74 3.91 6.49
CA ILE A 146 7.20 3.09 7.62
C ILE A 146 6.57 3.55 8.95
N HIS A 147 6.11 4.79 9.02
CA HIS A 147 5.58 5.40 10.23
C HIS A 147 4.04 5.44 10.32
N ILE A 148 3.37 4.77 9.43
CA ILE A 148 1.91 4.73 9.37
C ILE A 148 1.39 3.40 9.92
#